data_0c46a1c2af0bcc7df5d35318de125734
#
_entry.id   0c46a1c2af0bcc7df5d35318de125734
#
_cell.length_a   1.000
_cell.length_b   1.000
_cell.length_c   1.000
_cell.angle_alpha   90.00
_cell.angle_beta   90.00
_cell.angle_gamma   90.00
#
_symmetry.space_group_name_H-M   'P 1'
#
loop_
_entity.id
_entity.type
_entity.pdbx_description
1 polymer ?
#
loop_
_entity_poly.entity_id
_entity_poly.type
_entity_poly.pdbx_seq_one_letter_code
_entity_poly.pdbx_strand_id
1 'polypeptide(L)'
;MAYSLKEINDAVRSDPKGFAEACDAAFAKKVETAAQKIADHRKESRIILLSGPSGSGKTTTALKIEEQLEKMGIQTHTISMDNYFNTIDPETAPRNREGNIDYESPFCLDIELLNRHFSMLDRGETIHVPKYEFARQMRNDSRGTPLKLDKNEIAIFEGIHALNDDIAGRHPEATTLYISARSNILEGETLRFKGTWMRLARRAVRDFNFRGTDLGETLSMWYNVRRGEKAYISPFKGRAKIVIDSSLRYEVSVFANYAAPLRQAVDLVLPENARYRELHDLVSAFAYFEPVDPALVASDSLIREFIGGGSYRY
;
A
#
# COMPACT_ATOMS: atom_id res chain seq x y z
N MET A 1 9.06 7.98 13.34
CA MET A 1 8.40 8.84 14.37
C MET A 1 7.49 7.97 15.22
N ALA A 2 7.17 8.40 16.42
CA ALA A 2 6.17 7.79 17.25
C ALA A 2 5.11 8.84 17.61
N TYR A 3 3.86 8.42 17.79
CA TYR A 3 2.75 9.26 18.23
C TYR A 3 2.45 9.00 19.70
N SER A 4 1.91 9.99 20.40
CA SER A 4 1.47 9.86 21.79
C SER A 4 0.02 9.37 21.86
N LEU A 5 -0.21 8.27 22.59
CA LEU A 5 -1.55 7.76 22.85
C LEU A 5 -2.42 8.82 23.56
N LYS A 6 -1.85 9.49 24.57
CA LYS A 6 -2.54 10.53 25.32
C LYS A 6 -3.00 11.65 24.39
N GLU A 7 -2.11 12.19 23.54
CA GLU A 7 -2.47 13.26 22.60
C GLU A 7 -3.56 12.84 21.61
N ILE A 8 -3.54 11.60 21.13
CA ILE A 8 -4.56 11.06 20.24
C ILE A 8 -5.92 11.05 20.96
N ASN A 9 -5.98 10.43 22.14
CA ASN A 9 -7.23 10.32 22.88
C ASN A 9 -7.78 11.68 23.33
N ASP A 10 -6.91 12.59 23.76
CA ASP A 10 -7.32 13.96 24.14
C ASP A 10 -7.91 14.72 22.94
N ALA A 11 -7.29 14.60 21.76
CA ALA A 11 -7.78 15.23 20.53
C ALA A 11 -9.12 14.62 20.08
N VAL A 12 -9.27 13.29 20.16
CA VAL A 12 -10.53 12.60 19.83
C VAL A 12 -11.66 13.03 20.76
N ARG A 13 -11.41 13.15 22.06
CA ARG A 13 -12.43 13.62 23.03
C ARG A 13 -12.83 15.09 22.81
N SER A 14 -11.89 15.93 22.40
CA SER A 14 -12.10 17.36 22.21
C SER A 14 -12.85 17.66 20.91
N ASP A 15 -12.32 17.19 19.77
CA ASP A 15 -12.88 17.42 18.45
C ASP A 15 -12.42 16.30 17.49
N PRO A 16 -13.14 15.18 17.42
CA PRO A 16 -12.76 14.05 16.59
C PRO A 16 -12.74 14.38 15.10
N LYS A 17 -13.67 15.25 14.63
CA LYS A 17 -13.76 15.65 13.23
C LYS A 17 -12.59 16.56 12.84
N GLY A 18 -12.37 17.64 13.56
CA GLY A 18 -11.25 18.55 13.30
C GLY A 18 -9.89 17.87 13.44
N PHE A 19 -9.77 16.89 14.36
CA PHE A 19 -8.54 16.09 14.46
C PHE A 19 -8.30 15.22 13.22
N ALA A 20 -9.34 14.55 12.69
CA ALA A 20 -9.24 13.78 11.47
C ALA A 20 -8.85 14.68 10.28
N GLU A 21 -9.56 15.81 10.10
CA GLU A 21 -9.30 16.79 9.04
C GLU A 21 -7.86 17.33 9.10
N ALA A 22 -7.34 17.63 10.28
CA ALA A 22 -5.96 18.10 10.46
C ALA A 22 -4.93 17.03 10.09
N CYS A 23 -5.21 15.76 10.41
CA CYS A 23 -4.33 14.64 10.03
C CYS A 23 -4.33 14.39 8.52
N ASP A 24 -5.50 14.45 7.87
CA ASP A 24 -5.62 14.30 6.43
C ASP A 24 -4.95 15.47 5.69
N ALA A 25 -5.09 16.70 6.18
CA ALA A 25 -4.37 17.88 5.65
C ALA A 25 -2.84 17.73 5.77
N ALA A 26 -2.36 17.21 6.90
CA ALA A 26 -0.93 16.94 7.07
C ALA A 26 -0.41 15.87 6.10
N PHE A 27 -1.22 14.85 5.79
CA PHE A 27 -0.90 13.86 4.79
C PHE A 27 -0.92 14.45 3.37
N ALA A 28 -1.94 15.26 3.04
CA ALA A 28 -2.04 15.94 1.76
C ALA A 28 -0.80 16.81 1.46
N LYS A 29 -0.24 17.48 2.47
CA LYS A 29 1.00 18.25 2.32
C LYS A 29 2.22 17.39 1.99
N LYS A 30 2.30 16.15 2.53
CA LYS A 30 3.36 15.19 2.15
C LYS A 30 3.22 14.78 0.68
N VAL A 31 1.98 14.54 0.24
CA VAL A 31 1.67 14.19 -1.15
C VAL A 31 2.03 15.33 -2.10
N GLU A 32 1.66 16.58 -1.77
CA GLU A 32 2.01 17.77 -2.52
C GLU A 32 3.53 17.92 -2.67
N THR A 33 4.27 17.75 -1.55
CA THR A 33 5.73 17.79 -1.58
C THR A 33 6.34 16.70 -2.47
N ALA A 34 5.74 15.49 -2.48
CA ALA A 34 6.19 14.41 -3.34
C ALA A 34 5.89 14.70 -4.81
N ALA A 35 4.70 15.21 -5.13
CA ALA A 35 4.31 15.60 -6.47
C ALA A 35 5.23 16.70 -7.03
N GLN A 36 5.59 17.71 -6.22
CA GLN A 36 6.55 18.75 -6.63
C GLN A 36 7.92 18.15 -7.00
N LYS A 37 8.45 17.24 -6.17
CA LYS A 37 9.72 16.57 -6.48
C LYS A 37 9.66 15.73 -7.76
N ILE A 38 8.53 15.09 -8.03
CA ILE A 38 8.30 14.35 -9.27
C ILE A 38 8.28 15.31 -10.45
N ALA A 39 7.54 16.42 -10.34
CA ALA A 39 7.44 17.44 -11.39
C ALA A 39 8.81 18.03 -11.72
N ASP A 40 9.65 18.29 -10.72
CA ASP A 40 11.01 18.82 -10.90
C ASP A 40 11.91 17.82 -11.65
N HIS A 41 11.72 16.50 -11.41
CA HIS A 41 12.54 15.41 -11.97
C HIS A 41 12.05 14.86 -13.32
N ARG A 42 10.86 15.30 -13.80
CA ARG A 42 10.21 14.74 -14.98
C ARG A 42 11.02 14.84 -16.29
N LYS A 43 11.97 15.78 -16.35
CA LYS A 43 12.85 15.94 -17.53
C LYS A 43 13.89 14.83 -17.63
N GLU A 44 14.24 14.20 -16.50
CA GLU A 44 15.22 13.13 -16.41
C GLU A 44 14.55 11.77 -16.64
N SER A 45 13.35 11.59 -16.07
CA SER A 45 12.55 10.38 -16.30
C SER A 45 11.06 10.67 -16.18
N ARG A 46 10.30 10.06 -17.09
CA ARG A 46 8.83 10.05 -17.06
C ARG A 46 8.25 8.82 -16.37
N ILE A 47 9.11 7.95 -15.88
CA ILE A 47 8.73 6.73 -15.16
C ILE A 47 8.90 6.93 -13.67
N ILE A 48 7.81 6.71 -12.94
CA ILE A 48 7.77 6.74 -11.48
C ILE A 48 7.54 5.31 -10.97
N LEU A 49 8.39 4.84 -10.06
CA LEU A 49 8.29 3.54 -9.43
C LEU A 49 7.88 3.70 -7.98
N LEU A 50 6.65 3.32 -7.65
CA LEU A 50 6.06 3.49 -6.33
C LEU A 50 5.92 2.14 -5.64
N SER A 51 6.70 1.94 -4.58
CA SER A 51 6.67 0.73 -3.77
C SER A 51 6.15 0.99 -2.35
N GLY A 52 5.74 -0.08 -1.73
CA GLY A 52 5.34 -0.11 -0.33
C GLY A 52 4.67 -1.43 0.01
N PRO A 53 4.76 -1.88 1.25
CA PRO A 53 4.20 -3.17 1.65
C PRO A 53 2.66 -3.16 1.62
N SER A 54 2.05 -4.34 1.73
CA SER A 54 0.59 -4.46 1.79
C SER A 54 -0.02 -3.62 2.92
N GLY A 55 -1.16 -2.97 2.62
CA GLY A 55 -1.85 -2.09 3.58
C GLY A 55 -1.16 -0.74 3.81
N SER A 56 -0.20 -0.34 2.98
CA SER A 56 0.50 0.95 3.11
C SER A 56 -0.28 2.14 2.51
N GLY A 57 -1.33 1.93 1.73
CA GLY A 57 -2.06 2.99 1.04
C GLY A 57 -1.36 3.46 -0.25
N LYS A 58 -0.67 2.55 -0.96
CA LYS A 58 -0.01 2.86 -2.24
C LYS A 58 -0.98 3.42 -3.26
N THR A 59 -2.07 2.72 -3.48
CA THR A 59 -3.04 3.06 -4.52
C THR A 59 -3.65 4.45 -4.29
N THR A 60 -4.15 4.72 -3.09
CA THR A 60 -4.68 6.06 -2.76
C THR A 60 -3.60 7.13 -2.85
N THR A 61 -2.38 6.84 -2.42
CA THR A 61 -1.29 7.83 -2.51
C THR A 61 -0.91 8.11 -3.96
N ALA A 62 -0.91 7.09 -4.84
CA ALA A 62 -0.68 7.28 -6.27
C ALA A 62 -1.74 8.20 -6.88
N LEU A 63 -3.03 7.94 -6.62
CA LEU A 63 -4.14 8.76 -7.10
C LEU A 63 -4.06 10.21 -6.58
N LYS A 64 -3.71 10.41 -5.30
CA LYS A 64 -3.51 11.76 -4.76
C LYS A 64 -2.28 12.48 -5.36
N ILE A 65 -1.21 11.76 -5.69
CA ILE A 65 -0.07 12.33 -6.43
C ILE A 65 -0.49 12.73 -7.84
N GLU A 66 -1.25 11.86 -8.53
CA GLU A 66 -1.82 12.13 -9.85
C GLU A 66 -2.63 13.42 -9.84
N GLU A 67 -3.59 13.58 -8.91
CA GLU A 67 -4.37 14.82 -8.76
C GLU A 67 -3.50 16.08 -8.57
N GLN A 68 -2.40 15.99 -7.82
CA GLN A 68 -1.51 17.13 -7.62
C GLN A 68 -0.70 17.44 -8.90
N LEU A 69 -0.25 16.43 -9.62
CA LEU A 69 0.47 16.59 -10.88
C LEU A 69 -0.45 17.15 -11.97
N GLU A 70 -1.71 16.73 -12.03
CA GLU A 70 -2.71 17.30 -12.94
C GLU A 70 -2.95 18.79 -12.68
N LYS A 71 -3.02 19.23 -11.42
CA LYS A 71 -3.09 20.66 -11.05
C LYS A 71 -1.87 21.45 -11.53
N MET A 72 -0.72 20.80 -11.72
CA MET A 72 0.49 21.37 -12.29
C MET A 72 0.55 21.29 -13.83
N GLY A 73 -0.54 20.79 -14.47
CA GLY A 73 -0.62 20.58 -15.92
C GLY A 73 0.18 19.37 -16.42
N ILE A 74 0.49 18.41 -15.55
CA ILE A 74 1.19 17.18 -15.90
C ILE A 74 0.17 16.05 -15.90
N GLN A 75 -0.11 15.49 -17.06
CA GLN A 75 -1.00 14.34 -17.17
C GLN A 75 -0.30 13.07 -16.69
N THR A 76 -1.04 12.23 -15.96
CA THR A 76 -0.46 11.07 -15.28
C THR A 76 -1.25 9.81 -15.57
N HIS A 77 -0.56 8.69 -15.74
CA HIS A 77 -1.14 7.37 -15.92
C HIS A 77 -0.66 6.46 -14.79
N THR A 78 -1.57 6.05 -13.91
CA THR A 78 -1.26 5.10 -12.82
C THR A 78 -1.51 3.68 -13.27
N ILE A 79 -0.47 2.85 -13.22
CA ILE A 79 -0.47 1.45 -13.65
C ILE A 79 -0.15 0.55 -12.45
N SER A 80 -1.04 -0.38 -12.13
CA SER A 80 -0.71 -1.41 -11.15
C SER A 80 0.22 -2.46 -11.77
N MET A 81 1.35 -2.69 -11.12
CA MET A 81 2.28 -3.75 -11.49
C MET A 81 1.69 -5.15 -11.29
N ASP A 82 0.62 -5.28 -10.51
CA ASP A 82 -0.09 -6.53 -10.34
C ASP A 82 -0.67 -7.04 -11.68
N ASN A 83 -0.89 -6.16 -12.66
CA ASN A 83 -1.28 -6.55 -14.02
C ASN A 83 -0.18 -7.35 -14.76
N TYR A 84 1.05 -7.31 -14.29
CA TYR A 84 2.19 -8.02 -14.88
C TYR A 84 2.47 -9.37 -14.22
N PHE A 85 1.60 -9.85 -13.32
CA PHE A 85 1.73 -11.22 -12.81
C PHE A 85 1.68 -12.23 -13.95
N ASN A 86 2.55 -13.21 -13.89
CA ASN A 86 2.50 -14.39 -14.75
C ASN A 86 1.27 -15.23 -14.40
N THR A 87 0.69 -15.91 -15.39
CA THR A 87 -0.28 -16.97 -15.11
C THR A 87 0.39 -17.99 -14.18
N ILE A 88 -0.26 -18.32 -13.08
CA ILE A 88 0.31 -19.25 -12.10
C ILE A 88 0.27 -20.67 -12.67
N ASP A 89 1.46 -21.21 -12.88
CA ASP A 89 1.67 -22.61 -13.21
C ASP A 89 2.26 -23.32 -11.99
N PRO A 90 1.56 -24.30 -11.41
CA PRO A 90 2.03 -25.01 -10.23
C PRO A 90 3.39 -25.70 -10.38
N GLU A 91 3.80 -26.03 -11.62
CA GLU A 91 5.09 -26.71 -11.87
C GLU A 91 6.28 -25.72 -11.86
N THR A 92 6.07 -24.50 -12.34
CA THR A 92 7.14 -23.50 -12.54
C THR A 92 7.07 -22.31 -11.60
N ALA A 93 5.96 -22.14 -10.85
CA ALA A 93 5.78 -21.02 -9.92
C ALA A 93 6.87 -21.01 -8.83
N PRO A 94 7.37 -19.82 -8.43
CA PRO A 94 8.36 -19.70 -7.37
C PRO A 94 7.85 -20.33 -6.08
N ARG A 95 8.77 -21.01 -5.36
CA ARG A 95 8.43 -21.69 -4.12
C ARG A 95 9.19 -21.12 -2.92
N ASN A 96 8.53 -21.11 -1.78
CA ASN A 96 9.14 -20.77 -0.51
C ASN A 96 9.99 -21.94 0.04
N ARG A 97 10.66 -21.72 1.17
CA ARG A 97 11.51 -22.76 1.81
C ARG A 97 10.75 -24.01 2.26
N GLU A 98 9.44 -23.91 2.43
CA GLU A 98 8.55 -25.00 2.82
C GLU A 98 7.97 -25.75 1.60
N GLY A 99 8.37 -25.36 0.36
CA GLY A 99 7.92 -25.98 -0.88
C GLY A 99 6.56 -25.47 -1.40
N ASN A 100 5.91 -24.55 -0.71
CA ASN A 100 4.65 -23.94 -1.14
C ASN A 100 4.91 -22.84 -2.17
N ILE A 101 3.93 -22.55 -3.05
CA ILE A 101 4.01 -21.42 -3.99
C ILE A 101 4.21 -20.13 -3.20
N ASP A 102 5.23 -19.36 -3.58
CA ASP A 102 5.56 -18.08 -2.96
C ASP A 102 4.98 -16.90 -3.74
N TYR A 103 3.71 -16.60 -3.52
CA TYR A 103 3.02 -15.47 -4.13
C TYR A 103 3.60 -14.09 -3.79
N GLU A 104 4.46 -14.01 -2.77
CA GLU A 104 5.15 -12.78 -2.39
C GLU A 104 6.47 -12.60 -3.16
N SER A 105 6.86 -13.56 -3.99
CA SER A 105 8.09 -13.51 -4.77
C SER A 105 7.99 -12.54 -5.94
N PRO A 106 9.01 -11.69 -6.21
CA PRO A 106 9.06 -10.84 -7.39
C PRO A 106 9.04 -11.64 -8.71
N PHE A 107 9.46 -12.91 -8.68
CA PHE A 107 9.45 -13.79 -9.86
C PHE A 107 8.04 -14.25 -10.26
N CYS A 108 7.01 -13.92 -9.50
CA CYS A 108 5.63 -14.01 -9.97
C CYS A 108 5.29 -12.95 -11.02
N LEU A 109 6.09 -11.88 -11.15
CA LEU A 109 5.93 -10.85 -12.17
C LEU A 109 6.72 -11.19 -13.44
N ASP A 110 6.21 -10.78 -14.58
CA ASP A 110 6.94 -10.72 -15.84
C ASP A 110 7.86 -9.49 -15.85
N ILE A 111 9.00 -9.64 -15.16
CA ILE A 111 9.98 -8.56 -14.99
C ILE A 111 10.55 -8.11 -16.32
N GLU A 112 10.75 -9.02 -17.27
CA GLU A 112 11.29 -8.70 -18.60
C GLU A 112 10.28 -7.85 -19.40
N LEU A 113 8.99 -8.17 -19.34
CA LEU A 113 7.94 -7.36 -19.97
C LEU A 113 7.88 -5.97 -19.32
N LEU A 114 7.96 -5.87 -17.99
CA LEU A 114 7.99 -4.58 -17.28
C LEU A 114 9.16 -3.71 -17.76
N ASN A 115 10.39 -4.25 -17.74
CA ASN A 115 11.58 -3.51 -18.16
C ASN A 115 11.52 -3.10 -19.64
N ARG A 116 10.99 -3.97 -20.50
CA ARG A 116 10.76 -3.66 -21.92
C ARG A 116 9.76 -2.52 -22.07
N HIS A 117 8.66 -2.52 -21.32
CA HIS A 117 7.64 -1.47 -21.35
C HIS A 117 8.18 -0.12 -20.85
N PHE A 118 9.00 -0.10 -19.80
CA PHE A 118 9.66 1.14 -19.36
C PHE A 118 10.54 1.72 -20.46
N SER A 119 11.38 0.89 -21.08
CA SER A 119 12.23 1.32 -22.18
C SER A 119 11.45 1.80 -23.40
N MET A 120 10.31 1.17 -23.73
CA MET A 120 9.42 1.60 -24.82
C MET A 120 8.76 2.94 -24.54
N LEU A 121 8.22 3.12 -23.33
CA LEU A 121 7.60 4.39 -22.91
C LEU A 121 8.61 5.54 -22.92
N ASP A 122 9.84 5.29 -22.48
CA ASP A 122 10.91 6.29 -22.52
C ASP A 122 11.25 6.73 -23.94
N ARG A 123 11.20 5.83 -24.90
CA ARG A 123 11.36 6.15 -26.35
C ARG A 123 10.11 6.72 -26.98
N GLY A 124 8.99 6.89 -26.24
CA GLY A 124 7.71 7.38 -26.76
C GLY A 124 6.95 6.36 -27.60
N GLU A 125 7.24 5.07 -27.44
CA GLU A 125 6.55 3.97 -28.11
C GLU A 125 5.26 3.61 -27.37
N THR A 126 4.30 2.99 -28.06
CA THR A 126 3.07 2.48 -27.45
C THR A 126 3.33 1.10 -26.85
N ILE A 127 2.94 0.92 -25.60
CA ILE A 127 2.89 -0.37 -24.92
C ILE A 127 1.45 -0.87 -24.81
N HIS A 128 1.27 -2.16 -24.50
CA HIS A 128 -0.03 -2.73 -24.13
C HIS A 128 0.09 -3.27 -22.72
N VAL A 129 -0.40 -2.48 -21.72
CA VAL A 129 -0.43 -2.89 -20.32
C VAL A 129 -1.30 -4.14 -20.20
N PRO A 130 -0.76 -5.29 -19.78
CA PRO A 130 -1.55 -6.52 -19.67
C PRO A 130 -2.65 -6.38 -18.61
N LYS A 131 -3.58 -7.34 -18.57
CA LYS A 131 -4.58 -7.41 -17.52
C LYS A 131 -4.47 -8.75 -16.80
N TYR A 132 -4.29 -8.70 -15.47
CA TYR A 132 -4.32 -9.89 -14.62
C TYR A 132 -5.71 -10.07 -14.00
N GLU A 133 -6.27 -11.28 -14.13
CA GLU A 133 -7.57 -11.67 -13.58
C GLU A 133 -7.33 -12.48 -12.29
N PHE A 134 -7.35 -11.83 -11.12
CA PHE A 134 -7.06 -12.48 -9.84
C PHE A 134 -7.95 -13.70 -9.55
N ALA A 135 -9.24 -13.60 -9.85
CA ALA A 135 -10.17 -14.73 -9.63
C ALA A 135 -9.82 -16.00 -10.42
N ARG A 136 -9.07 -15.85 -11.52
CA ARG A 136 -8.60 -16.94 -12.38
C ARG A 136 -7.13 -17.26 -12.23
N GLN A 137 -6.38 -16.41 -11.52
CA GLN A 137 -4.92 -16.43 -11.43
C GLN A 137 -4.24 -16.46 -12.81
N MET A 138 -4.78 -15.70 -13.76
CA MET A 138 -4.36 -15.71 -15.16
C MET A 138 -4.12 -14.30 -15.69
N ARG A 139 -3.04 -14.13 -16.46
CA ARG A 139 -2.82 -12.93 -17.27
C ARG A 139 -3.55 -13.04 -18.60
N ASN A 140 -4.16 -11.95 -19.02
CA ASN A 140 -4.87 -11.85 -20.28
C ASN A 140 -4.27 -10.72 -21.12
N ASP A 141 -3.35 -11.07 -22.02
CA ASP A 141 -2.67 -10.10 -22.87
C ASP A 141 -3.61 -9.54 -23.97
N SER A 142 -4.65 -10.29 -24.38
CA SER A 142 -5.61 -9.82 -25.38
C SER A 142 -6.53 -8.70 -24.88
N ARG A 143 -6.62 -8.50 -23.56
CA ARG A 143 -7.33 -7.40 -22.91
C ARG A 143 -6.40 -6.26 -22.48
N GLY A 144 -5.20 -6.23 -23.01
CA GLY A 144 -4.22 -5.19 -22.69
C GLY A 144 -4.71 -3.80 -23.10
N THR A 145 -4.42 -2.81 -22.24
CA THR A 145 -4.77 -1.40 -22.51
C THR A 145 -3.59 -0.71 -23.19
N PRO A 146 -3.78 -0.11 -24.36
CA PRO A 146 -2.71 0.65 -25.01
C PRO A 146 -2.38 1.90 -24.21
N LEU A 147 -1.08 2.17 -24.04
CA LEU A 147 -0.55 3.36 -23.39
C LEU A 147 0.64 3.88 -24.16
N LYS A 148 0.63 5.19 -24.43
CA LYS A 148 1.75 5.93 -24.97
C LYS A 148 1.87 7.22 -24.17
N LEU A 149 3.07 7.65 -23.86
CA LEU A 149 3.29 8.90 -23.15
C LEU A 149 3.60 10.02 -24.14
N ASP A 150 2.82 11.07 -24.08
CA ASP A 150 3.13 12.34 -24.74
C ASP A 150 4.21 13.13 -23.96
N LYS A 151 4.72 14.22 -24.53
CA LYS A 151 5.86 14.97 -23.96
C LYS A 151 5.64 15.47 -22.53
N ASN A 152 4.38 15.71 -22.14
CA ASN A 152 4.02 16.24 -20.83
C ASN A 152 3.30 15.21 -19.94
N GLU A 153 3.46 13.93 -20.28
CA GLU A 153 2.84 12.83 -19.56
C GLU A 153 3.86 11.98 -18.82
N ILE A 154 3.46 11.43 -17.71
CA ILE A 154 4.25 10.51 -16.88
C ILE A 154 3.45 9.26 -16.55
N ALA A 155 4.16 8.15 -16.29
CA ALA A 155 3.57 6.91 -15.83
C ALA A 155 4.02 6.59 -14.41
N ILE A 156 3.07 6.29 -13.52
CA ILE A 156 3.32 5.79 -12.17
C ILE A 156 3.06 4.29 -12.17
N PHE A 157 4.11 3.50 -12.05
CA PHE A 157 4.00 2.06 -11.83
C PHE A 157 4.01 1.78 -10.33
N GLU A 158 2.88 1.33 -9.80
CA GLU A 158 2.75 1.02 -8.39
C GLU A 158 2.74 -0.49 -8.16
N GLY A 159 3.53 -0.95 -7.19
CA GLY A 159 3.56 -2.36 -6.81
C GLY A 159 4.52 -2.63 -5.66
N ILE A 160 4.32 -3.76 -4.98
CA ILE A 160 5.17 -4.11 -3.82
C ILE A 160 6.64 -4.29 -4.19
N HIS A 161 6.93 -4.68 -5.45
CA HIS A 161 8.27 -4.97 -5.96
C HIS A 161 8.89 -3.84 -6.79
N ALA A 162 8.24 -2.67 -6.90
CA ALA A 162 8.69 -1.60 -7.78
C ALA A 162 10.14 -1.12 -7.50
N LEU A 163 10.67 -1.33 -6.29
CA LEU A 163 12.05 -0.96 -5.94
C LEU A 163 13.05 -2.13 -6.00
N ASN A 164 12.62 -3.32 -6.46
CA ASN A 164 13.50 -4.48 -6.59
C ASN A 164 14.69 -4.20 -7.53
N ASP A 165 15.80 -4.93 -7.34
CA ASP A 165 17.01 -4.83 -8.16
C ASP A 165 16.75 -5.04 -9.64
N ASP A 166 15.95 -6.04 -9.97
CA ASP A 166 15.64 -6.41 -11.35
C ASP A 166 14.65 -5.44 -12.02
N ILE A 167 14.11 -4.46 -11.27
CA ILE A 167 13.18 -3.43 -11.75
C ILE A 167 13.86 -2.06 -11.62
N ALA A 168 13.81 -1.44 -10.44
CA ALA A 168 14.40 -0.11 -10.23
C ALA A 168 15.93 -0.09 -10.41
N GLY A 169 16.60 -1.21 -10.16
CA GLY A 169 18.06 -1.32 -10.36
C GLY A 169 18.47 -1.20 -11.82
N ARG A 170 17.59 -1.59 -12.75
CA ARG A 170 17.83 -1.46 -14.22
C ARG A 170 17.42 -0.08 -14.76
N HIS A 171 16.70 0.73 -13.96
CA HIS A 171 16.19 2.05 -14.33
C HIS A 171 16.58 3.11 -13.30
N PRO A 172 17.89 3.41 -13.14
CA PRO A 172 18.40 4.36 -12.14
C PRO A 172 17.91 5.79 -12.36
N GLU A 173 17.50 6.14 -13.58
CA GLU A 173 16.89 7.42 -13.95
C GLU A 173 15.50 7.58 -13.34
N ALA A 174 14.73 6.49 -13.15
CA ALA A 174 13.36 6.54 -12.66
C ALA A 174 13.25 7.24 -11.30
N THR A 175 12.13 7.96 -11.10
CA THR A 175 11.82 8.53 -9.79
C THR A 175 11.21 7.46 -8.90
N THR A 176 11.86 7.17 -7.79
CA THR A 176 11.50 6.07 -6.90
C THR A 176 10.86 6.57 -5.61
N LEU A 177 9.71 5.98 -5.26
CA LEU A 177 8.96 6.29 -4.04
C LEU A 177 8.77 5.05 -3.17
N TYR A 178 8.81 5.25 -1.86
CA TYR A 178 8.44 4.21 -0.89
C TYR A 178 7.41 4.73 0.10
N ILE A 179 6.30 4.00 0.23
CA ILE A 179 5.19 4.35 1.11
C ILE A 179 4.98 3.25 2.14
N SER A 180 4.86 3.63 3.41
CA SER A 180 4.52 2.68 4.47
C SER A 180 3.95 3.39 5.69
N ALA A 181 2.93 2.85 6.32
CA ALA A 181 2.54 3.24 7.66
C ALA A 181 3.63 2.73 8.63
N ARG A 182 4.36 3.65 9.27
CA ARG A 182 5.60 3.36 10.01
C ARG A 182 5.57 3.85 11.45
N SER A 183 4.67 4.77 11.77
CA SER A 183 4.60 5.38 13.09
C SER A 183 4.00 4.42 14.12
N ASN A 184 4.74 4.21 15.20
CA ASN A 184 4.24 3.52 16.38
C ASN A 184 3.47 4.50 17.28
N ILE A 185 2.66 3.98 18.19
CA ILE A 185 1.97 4.78 19.22
C ILE A 185 2.47 4.36 20.59
N LEU A 186 2.88 5.34 21.38
CA LEU A 186 3.46 5.16 22.71
C LEU A 186 2.59 5.81 23.78
N GLU A 187 2.62 5.23 24.96
CA GLU A 187 2.18 5.87 26.22
C GLU A 187 3.41 6.01 27.12
N GLY A 188 3.91 7.24 27.24
CA GLY A 188 5.26 7.45 27.75
C GLY A 188 6.28 6.71 26.88
N GLU A 189 7.04 5.80 27.48
CA GLU A 189 8.01 4.93 26.76
C GLU A 189 7.39 3.58 26.34
N THR A 190 6.18 3.26 26.79
CA THR A 190 5.53 1.97 26.53
C THR A 190 4.92 1.93 25.14
N LEU A 191 5.32 0.94 24.34
CA LEU A 191 4.74 0.71 23.02
C LEU A 191 3.31 0.15 23.17
N ARG A 192 2.31 0.89 22.70
CA ARG A 192 0.89 0.50 22.74
C ARG A 192 0.39 -0.03 21.41
N PHE A 193 0.87 0.54 20.28
CA PHE A 193 0.45 0.11 18.96
C PHE A 193 1.59 0.21 17.93
N LYS A 194 1.81 -0.85 17.15
CA LYS A 194 2.85 -0.88 16.12
C LYS A 194 2.30 -0.41 14.77
N GLY A 195 3.07 0.34 14.01
CA GLY A 195 2.71 0.72 12.63
C GLY A 195 2.45 -0.50 11.72
N THR A 196 3.12 -1.63 11.99
CA THR A 196 2.85 -2.89 11.26
C THR A 196 1.48 -3.47 11.57
N TRP A 197 0.97 -3.28 12.80
CA TRP A 197 -0.38 -3.70 13.18
C TRP A 197 -1.44 -2.89 12.44
N MET A 198 -1.18 -1.58 12.25
CA MET A 198 -2.08 -0.75 11.47
C MET A 198 -2.25 -1.25 10.04
N ARG A 199 -1.14 -1.65 9.39
CA ARG A 199 -1.21 -2.20 8.03
C ARG A 199 -1.97 -3.54 7.98
N LEU A 200 -1.84 -4.37 9.01
CA LEU A 200 -2.64 -5.59 9.13
C LEU A 200 -4.12 -5.27 9.27
N ALA A 201 -4.49 -4.36 10.17
CA ALA A 201 -5.89 -3.94 10.34
C ALA A 201 -6.47 -3.35 9.04
N ARG A 202 -5.74 -2.45 8.37
CA ARG A 202 -6.10 -1.91 7.06
C ARG A 202 -6.36 -3.03 6.04
N ARG A 203 -5.42 -3.99 5.92
CA ARG A 203 -5.55 -5.11 4.98
C ARG A 203 -6.74 -5.99 5.32
N ALA A 204 -6.90 -6.39 6.58
CA ALA A 204 -7.98 -7.28 7.00
C ALA A 204 -9.36 -6.67 6.73
N VAL A 205 -9.56 -5.41 7.11
CA VAL A 205 -10.83 -4.71 6.88
C VAL A 205 -11.10 -4.51 5.39
N ARG A 206 -10.09 -4.13 4.58
CA ARG A 206 -10.24 -4.00 3.13
C ARG A 206 -10.59 -5.32 2.46
N ASP A 207 -9.85 -6.38 2.77
CA ASP A 207 -10.01 -7.67 2.12
C ASP A 207 -11.39 -8.27 2.46
N PHE A 208 -11.87 -8.05 3.69
CA PHE A 208 -13.23 -8.40 4.11
C PHE A 208 -14.30 -7.58 3.35
N ASN A 209 -14.15 -6.26 3.30
CA ASN A 209 -15.17 -5.37 2.71
C ASN A 209 -15.26 -5.47 1.20
N PHE A 210 -14.13 -5.71 0.49
CA PHE A 210 -14.06 -5.49 -0.96
C PHE A 210 -13.48 -6.64 -1.77
N ARG A 211 -12.89 -7.66 -1.11
CA ARG A 211 -12.23 -8.78 -1.80
C ARG A 211 -12.88 -10.13 -1.52
N GLY A 212 -13.90 -10.16 -0.65
CA GLY A 212 -14.60 -11.38 -0.27
C GLY A 212 -13.73 -12.38 0.51
N THR A 213 -12.62 -11.90 1.09
CA THR A 213 -11.72 -12.72 1.91
C THR A 213 -12.14 -12.60 3.37
N ASP A 214 -12.27 -13.72 4.06
CA ASP A 214 -12.59 -13.74 5.49
C ASP A 214 -11.47 -13.09 6.33
N LEU A 215 -11.85 -12.46 7.45
CA LEU A 215 -10.90 -11.81 8.36
C LEU A 215 -9.86 -12.81 8.91
N GLY A 216 -10.30 -14.00 9.32
CA GLY A 216 -9.42 -15.05 9.86
C GLY A 216 -8.43 -15.54 8.81
N GLU A 217 -8.86 -15.68 7.55
CA GLU A 217 -7.98 -16.05 6.44
C GLU A 217 -6.90 -14.98 6.24
N THR A 218 -7.27 -13.71 6.16
CA THR A 218 -6.30 -12.60 6.02
C THR A 218 -5.32 -12.56 7.19
N LEU A 219 -5.81 -12.73 8.43
CA LEU A 219 -4.96 -12.75 9.62
C LEU A 219 -3.99 -13.94 9.62
N SER A 220 -4.46 -15.11 9.20
CA SER A 220 -3.63 -16.33 9.10
C SER A 220 -2.51 -16.20 8.08
N MET A 221 -2.77 -15.53 6.94
CA MET A 221 -1.78 -15.29 5.90
C MET A 221 -0.73 -14.23 6.27
N TRP A 222 -0.94 -13.45 7.35
CA TRP A 222 -0.07 -12.32 7.69
C TRP A 222 1.40 -12.72 7.90
N TYR A 223 1.65 -13.92 8.40
CA TYR A 223 3.02 -14.44 8.52
C TYR A 223 3.75 -14.46 7.18
N ASN A 224 3.13 -15.01 6.13
CA ASN A 224 3.71 -15.10 4.80
C ASN A 224 3.93 -13.71 4.20
N VAL A 225 2.96 -12.79 4.32
CA VAL A 225 3.09 -11.40 3.88
C VAL A 225 4.29 -10.72 4.55
N ARG A 226 4.45 -10.89 5.87
CA ARG A 226 5.60 -10.31 6.60
C ARG A 226 6.93 -10.95 6.23
N ARG A 227 6.92 -12.24 5.91
CA ARG A 227 8.10 -12.94 5.40
C ARG A 227 8.51 -12.39 4.03
N GLY A 228 7.56 -12.30 3.10
CA GLY A 228 7.78 -11.72 1.76
C GLY A 228 8.26 -10.27 1.84
N GLU A 229 7.66 -9.45 2.70
CA GLU A 229 8.10 -8.06 2.91
C GLU A 229 9.57 -8.00 3.35
N LYS A 230 9.98 -8.85 4.30
CA LYS A 230 11.37 -8.88 4.77
C LYS A 230 12.34 -9.36 3.69
N ALA A 231 11.92 -10.32 2.87
CA ALA A 231 12.76 -10.91 1.84
C ALA A 231 12.87 -10.03 0.57
N TYR A 232 11.74 -9.44 0.14
CA TYR A 232 11.62 -8.92 -1.22
C TYR A 232 11.28 -7.42 -1.31
N ILE A 233 10.93 -6.75 -0.18
CA ILE A 233 10.54 -5.33 -0.20
C ILE A 233 11.47 -4.50 0.67
N SER A 234 11.63 -4.88 1.94
CA SER A 234 12.41 -4.11 2.93
C SER A 234 13.87 -3.90 2.56
N PRO A 235 14.59 -4.85 1.92
CA PRO A 235 15.98 -4.66 1.51
C PRO A 235 16.15 -3.49 0.53
N PHE A 236 15.15 -3.23 -0.30
CA PHE A 236 15.22 -2.25 -1.38
C PHE A 236 14.67 -0.87 -1.04
N LYS A 237 14.08 -0.69 0.15
CA LYS A 237 13.50 0.61 0.57
C LYS A 237 14.49 1.77 0.56
N GLY A 238 15.78 1.49 0.71
CA GLY A 238 16.86 2.50 0.66
C GLY A 238 17.06 3.13 -0.72
N ARG A 239 16.48 2.56 -1.77
CA ARG A 239 16.51 3.12 -3.14
C ARG A 239 15.52 4.23 -3.36
N ALA A 240 14.55 4.40 -2.48
CA ALA A 240 13.54 5.43 -2.64
C ALA A 240 14.17 6.82 -2.52
N LYS A 241 14.06 7.62 -3.59
CA LYS A 241 14.40 9.04 -3.60
C LYS A 241 13.38 9.85 -2.77
N ILE A 242 12.14 9.36 -2.67
CA ILE A 242 11.04 9.97 -1.91
C ILE A 242 10.44 8.92 -0.97
N VAL A 243 10.33 9.25 0.32
CA VAL A 243 9.73 8.36 1.34
C VAL A 243 8.55 9.07 1.98
N ILE A 244 7.38 8.40 1.98
CA ILE A 244 6.14 8.91 2.58
C ILE A 244 5.72 7.99 3.72
N ASP A 245 5.59 8.54 4.93
CA ASP A 245 4.89 7.89 6.03
C ASP A 245 3.38 8.16 5.89
N SER A 246 2.64 7.10 5.56
CA SER A 246 1.18 7.12 5.38
C SER A 246 0.39 6.91 6.67
N SER A 247 1.06 6.90 7.83
CA SER A 247 0.37 6.81 9.12
C SER A 247 -0.45 8.07 9.38
N LEU A 248 -1.72 7.89 9.76
CA LEU A 248 -2.60 8.95 10.21
C LEU A 248 -2.84 8.80 11.72
N ARG A 249 -2.70 9.88 12.48
CA ARG A 249 -2.75 9.80 13.95
C ARG A 249 -4.10 9.30 14.47
N TYR A 250 -5.20 9.64 13.78
CA TYR A 250 -6.56 9.27 14.18
C TYR A 250 -7.00 7.88 13.71
N GLU A 251 -6.28 7.25 12.79
CA GLU A 251 -6.76 6.03 12.12
C GLU A 251 -6.99 4.86 13.07
N VAL A 252 -6.14 4.68 14.10
CA VAL A 252 -6.34 3.59 15.08
C VAL A 252 -7.67 3.76 15.81
N SER A 253 -8.07 4.99 16.11
CA SER A 253 -9.36 5.32 16.72
C SER A 253 -10.55 4.97 15.80
N VAL A 254 -10.40 5.13 14.48
CA VAL A 254 -11.40 4.67 13.50
C VAL A 254 -11.44 3.14 13.45
N PHE A 255 -10.27 2.49 13.38
CA PHE A 255 -10.18 1.03 13.32
C PHE A 255 -10.58 0.33 14.63
N ALA A 256 -10.63 1.03 15.76
CA ALA A 256 -11.17 0.51 17.01
C ALA A 256 -12.64 0.04 16.87
N ASN A 257 -13.41 0.59 15.93
CA ASN A 257 -14.76 0.12 15.61
C ASN A 257 -14.79 -1.30 15.01
N TYR A 258 -13.67 -1.78 14.48
CA TYR A 258 -13.53 -3.14 13.95
C TYR A 258 -12.90 -4.12 14.96
N ALA A 259 -12.64 -3.67 16.21
CA ALA A 259 -11.98 -4.50 17.21
C ALA A 259 -12.76 -5.78 17.55
N ALA A 260 -14.10 -5.72 17.62
CA ALA A 260 -14.93 -6.88 17.95
C ALA A 260 -14.88 -7.96 16.84
N PRO A 261 -15.17 -7.67 15.56
CA PRO A 261 -15.06 -8.68 14.49
C PRO A 261 -13.63 -9.19 14.30
N LEU A 262 -12.60 -8.34 14.45
CA LEU A 262 -11.21 -8.76 14.40
C LEU A 262 -10.86 -9.72 15.54
N ARG A 263 -11.36 -9.48 16.76
CA ARG A 263 -11.17 -10.38 17.91
C ARG A 263 -11.78 -11.75 17.64
N GLN A 264 -13.04 -11.80 17.18
CA GLN A 264 -13.70 -13.05 16.83
C GLN A 264 -12.90 -13.83 15.79
N ALA A 265 -12.36 -13.13 14.77
CA ALA A 265 -11.53 -13.77 13.75
C ALA A 265 -10.20 -14.29 14.30
N VAL A 266 -9.55 -13.56 15.22
CA VAL A 266 -8.30 -14.00 15.88
C VAL A 266 -8.53 -15.23 16.74
N ASP A 267 -9.67 -15.32 17.43
CA ASP A 267 -10.01 -16.47 18.28
C ASP A 267 -10.18 -17.77 17.46
N LEU A 268 -10.39 -17.67 16.15
CA LEU A 268 -10.44 -18.80 15.22
C LEU A 268 -9.07 -19.18 14.63
N VAL A 269 -8.05 -18.33 14.79
CA VAL A 269 -6.68 -18.62 14.35
C VAL A 269 -6.06 -19.65 15.29
N LEU A 270 -5.48 -20.72 14.72
CA LEU A 270 -4.87 -21.78 15.50
C LEU A 270 -3.63 -21.27 16.28
N PRO A 271 -3.41 -21.76 17.51
CA PRO A 271 -2.26 -21.36 18.33
C PRO A 271 -0.89 -21.64 17.70
N GLU A 272 -0.82 -22.58 16.76
CA GLU A 272 0.38 -22.93 16.01
C GLU A 272 0.78 -21.85 14.99
N ASN A 273 -0.12 -20.91 14.70
CA ASN A 273 0.21 -19.79 13.81
C ASN A 273 1.36 -18.97 14.41
N ALA A 274 2.41 -18.77 13.62
CA ALA A 274 3.63 -18.10 14.06
C ALA A 274 3.40 -16.65 14.53
N ARG A 275 2.23 -16.06 14.24
CA ARG A 275 1.82 -14.71 14.65
C ARG A 275 0.70 -14.69 15.69
N TYR A 276 0.28 -15.83 16.19
CA TYR A 276 -0.88 -15.95 17.10
C TYR A 276 -0.86 -14.90 18.23
N ARG A 277 0.24 -14.81 18.99
CA ARG A 277 0.37 -13.82 20.07
C ARG A 277 0.28 -12.39 19.58
N GLU A 278 0.94 -12.09 18.44
CA GLU A 278 0.91 -10.73 17.86
C GLU A 278 -0.49 -10.33 17.43
N LEU A 279 -1.31 -11.26 16.93
CA LEU A 279 -2.70 -11.01 16.56
C LEU A 279 -3.56 -10.68 17.78
N HIS A 280 -3.41 -11.43 18.87
CA HIS A 280 -4.10 -11.14 20.14
C HIS A 280 -3.67 -9.80 20.75
N ASP A 281 -2.37 -9.48 20.71
CA ASP A 281 -1.85 -8.19 21.17
C ASP A 281 -2.46 -7.04 20.37
N LEU A 282 -2.53 -7.18 19.02
CA LEU A 282 -3.11 -6.17 18.15
C LEU A 282 -4.56 -5.87 18.51
N VAL A 283 -5.42 -6.90 18.60
CA VAL A 283 -6.85 -6.66 18.86
C VAL A 283 -7.10 -6.14 20.28
N SER A 284 -6.24 -6.53 21.23
CA SER A 284 -6.30 -6.03 22.62
C SER A 284 -5.87 -4.55 22.69
N ALA A 285 -4.94 -4.14 21.85
CA ALA A 285 -4.44 -2.77 21.84
C ALA A 285 -5.49 -1.74 21.44
N PHE A 286 -6.52 -2.10 20.67
CA PHE A 286 -7.61 -1.18 20.33
C PHE A 286 -8.35 -0.64 21.57
N ALA A 287 -8.37 -1.38 22.68
CA ALA A 287 -9.01 -0.95 23.93
C ALA A 287 -8.37 0.30 24.57
N TYR A 288 -7.18 0.68 24.16
CA TYR A 288 -6.52 1.90 24.65
C TYR A 288 -7.02 3.18 23.95
N PHE A 289 -7.75 3.06 22.85
CA PHE A 289 -8.11 4.19 21.98
C PHE A 289 -9.57 4.58 22.12
N GLU A 290 -9.81 5.88 22.21
CA GLU A 290 -11.16 6.43 22.05
C GLU A 290 -11.61 6.22 20.61
N PRO A 291 -12.79 5.62 20.36
CA PRO A 291 -13.24 5.37 18.99
C PRO A 291 -13.67 6.67 18.28
N VAL A 292 -13.39 6.74 16.98
CA VAL A 292 -13.89 7.79 16.08
C VAL A 292 -14.88 7.17 15.11
N ASP A 293 -16.07 7.78 14.98
CA ASP A 293 -17.08 7.35 14.02
C ASP A 293 -16.52 7.43 12.59
N PRO A 294 -16.50 6.32 11.81
CA PRO A 294 -16.09 6.34 10.41
C PRO A 294 -16.82 7.37 9.55
N ALA A 295 -18.04 7.80 9.92
CA ALA A 295 -18.78 8.83 9.20
C ALA A 295 -18.08 10.21 9.23
N LEU A 296 -17.24 10.47 10.22
CA LEU A 296 -16.48 11.73 10.36
C LEU A 296 -15.23 11.78 9.46
N VAL A 297 -14.85 10.68 8.85
CA VAL A 297 -13.68 10.58 7.95
C VAL A 297 -14.03 11.23 6.61
N ALA A 298 -13.16 12.12 6.11
CA ALA A 298 -13.34 12.75 4.80
C ALA A 298 -13.40 11.71 3.66
N SER A 299 -14.19 11.98 2.62
CA SER A 299 -14.38 11.04 1.51
C SER A 299 -13.10 10.81 0.69
N ASP A 300 -12.17 11.75 0.70
CA ASP A 300 -10.87 11.65 0.04
C ASP A 300 -9.73 11.19 0.96
N SER A 301 -10.03 10.84 2.23
CA SER A 301 -9.02 10.32 3.15
C SER A 301 -8.43 9.00 2.67
N LEU A 302 -7.11 8.82 2.91
CA LEU A 302 -6.38 7.60 2.59
C LEU A 302 -7.03 6.35 3.20
N ILE A 303 -7.59 6.44 4.41
CA ILE A 303 -8.15 5.25 5.07
C ILE A 303 -9.45 4.76 4.43
N ARG A 304 -10.08 5.57 3.56
CA ARG A 304 -11.25 5.14 2.77
C ARG A 304 -10.97 3.99 1.82
N GLU A 305 -9.71 3.82 1.38
CA GLU A 305 -9.26 2.62 0.65
C GLU A 305 -9.62 1.32 1.40
N PHE A 306 -9.66 1.37 2.72
CA PHE A 306 -9.83 0.20 3.57
C PHE A 306 -11.23 0.08 4.16
N ILE A 307 -11.82 1.19 4.60
CA ILE A 307 -13.14 1.22 5.26
C ILE A 307 -14.30 1.52 4.31
N GLY A 308 -14.03 1.96 3.08
CA GLY A 308 -15.03 2.32 2.09
C GLY A 308 -15.63 3.71 2.24
N GLY A 309 -16.60 4.04 1.37
CA GLY A 309 -17.27 5.34 1.35
C GLY A 309 -16.38 6.48 0.86
N GLY A 310 -15.33 6.16 0.08
CA GLY A 310 -14.40 7.14 -0.49
C GLY A 310 -14.82 7.66 -1.85
N SER A 311 -14.19 8.76 -2.27
CA SER A 311 -14.34 9.36 -3.61
C SER A 311 -13.53 8.64 -4.69
N TYR A 312 -12.48 7.90 -4.29
CA TYR A 312 -11.65 7.13 -5.23
C TYR A 312 -12.28 5.78 -5.57
N ARG A 313 -12.05 5.34 -6.81
CA ARG A 313 -12.39 3.98 -7.27
C ARG A 313 -11.11 3.14 -7.32
N TYR A 314 -11.17 1.94 -6.73
CA TYR A 314 -10.04 1.03 -6.56
C TYR A 314 -10.19 -0.23 -7.41
#